data_48650eea7d83c208d7438610a7c3206f
#
_entry.id   48650eea7d83c208d7438610a7c3206f
#
_cell.length_a   1.000
_cell.length_b   1.000
_cell.length_c   1.000
_cell.angle_alpha   90.00
_cell.angle_beta   90.00
_cell.angle_gamma   90.00
#
_symmetry.space_group_name_H-M   'P 1'
#
loop_
_entity.id
_entity.type
_entity.pdbx_description
1 polymer ?
#
loop_
_entity_poly.entity_id
_entity_poly.type
_entity_poly.pdbx_seq_one_letter_code
_entity_poly.pdbx_strand_id
1 'polypeptide(L)'
;LSDFPSRNATCISISRGPDGEEAFWVGTYDSGLFRRRGRGWEAFGAEQGFPSTSIYCLLANPDGRPSFWAGTRGAGLVAVDPAGWRTLPDHPGIASRQANCFLETQGPGGERVFWIGTDKGLVRWDARGPAMETSAHGLPGEFVTDLLEVRTPAGPEIWASTIGGIARRRGDRWEA
;
A
#
# COMPACT_ATOMS: atom_id res chain seq x y z
N LEU A 1 -4.54 -22.14 13.06
CA LEU A 1 -3.48 -21.28 12.45
C LEU A 1 -2.14 -22.00 12.30
N SER A 2 -2.01 -23.26 12.74
CA SER A 2 -0.78 -24.08 12.60
C SER A 2 -0.46 -24.52 11.17
N ASP A 3 -1.36 -24.26 10.23
CA ASP A 3 -1.32 -24.66 8.82
C ASP A 3 -0.99 -23.53 7.84
N PHE A 4 -0.63 -22.32 8.35
CA PHE A 4 -0.19 -21.24 7.49
C PHE A 4 1.21 -21.53 6.91
N PRO A 5 1.38 -21.48 5.58
CA PRO A 5 2.55 -22.05 4.91
C PRO A 5 3.83 -21.19 4.96
N SER A 6 3.79 -20.00 5.54
CA SER A 6 4.97 -19.12 5.71
C SER A 6 5.18 -18.74 7.18
N ARG A 7 6.42 -18.40 7.55
CA ARG A 7 6.76 -17.84 8.87
C ARG A 7 7.03 -16.35 8.86
N ASN A 8 7.01 -15.72 7.67
CA ASN A 8 7.41 -14.33 7.46
C ASN A 8 6.22 -13.49 6.99
N ALA A 9 5.08 -13.57 7.69
CA ALA A 9 3.93 -12.69 7.42
C ALA A 9 4.29 -11.24 7.71
N THR A 10 3.97 -10.34 6.78
CA THR A 10 4.27 -8.90 6.86
C THR A 10 3.02 -8.06 7.07
N CYS A 11 1.91 -8.46 6.46
CA CYS A 11 0.67 -7.69 6.49
C CYS A 11 -0.54 -8.60 6.32
N ILE A 12 -1.69 -8.10 6.76
CA ILE A 12 -2.98 -8.77 6.61
C ILE A 12 -4.01 -7.76 6.08
N SER A 13 -5.01 -8.24 5.36
CA SER A 13 -6.13 -7.43 4.89
C SER A 13 -7.38 -8.29 4.70
N ILE A 14 -8.54 -7.64 4.71
CA ILE A 14 -9.81 -8.25 4.34
C ILE A 14 -10.33 -7.51 3.12
N SER A 15 -10.67 -8.24 2.06
CA SER A 15 -11.39 -7.71 0.92
C SER A 15 -12.80 -8.28 0.87
N ARG A 16 -13.73 -7.53 0.28
CA ARG A 16 -15.08 -8.01 -0.03
C ARG A 16 -15.22 -8.26 -1.52
N GLY A 17 -15.69 -9.45 -1.86
CA GLY A 17 -16.07 -9.79 -3.22
C GLY A 17 -17.37 -9.10 -3.67
N PRO A 18 -17.70 -9.15 -4.98
CA PRO A 18 -18.94 -8.61 -5.51
C PRO A 18 -20.21 -9.26 -4.95
N ASP A 19 -20.07 -10.48 -4.44
CA ASP A 19 -21.08 -11.28 -3.76
C ASP A 19 -21.24 -10.94 -2.27
N GLY A 20 -20.43 -10.01 -1.75
CA GLY A 20 -20.38 -9.63 -0.34
C GLY A 20 -19.55 -10.57 0.54
N GLU A 21 -18.99 -11.64 -0.01
CA GLU A 21 -18.14 -12.57 0.72
C GLU A 21 -16.79 -11.91 1.10
N GLU A 22 -16.38 -12.11 2.34
CA GLU A 22 -15.09 -11.63 2.84
C GLU A 22 -13.99 -12.63 2.54
N ALA A 23 -12.88 -12.15 1.99
CA ALA A 23 -11.66 -12.91 1.81
C ALA A 23 -10.55 -12.35 2.70
N PHE A 24 -9.95 -13.21 3.50
CA PHE A 24 -8.81 -12.87 4.37
C PHE A 24 -7.50 -13.13 3.62
N TRP A 25 -6.65 -12.11 3.59
CA TRP A 25 -5.40 -12.11 2.86
C TRP A 25 -4.21 -11.88 3.77
N VAL A 26 -3.10 -12.55 3.46
CA VAL A 26 -1.83 -12.41 4.16
C VAL A 26 -0.73 -12.19 3.14
N GLY A 27 -0.04 -11.07 3.25
CA GLY A 27 1.21 -10.83 2.54
C GLY A 27 2.40 -11.40 3.32
N THR A 28 3.41 -11.88 2.61
CA THR A 28 4.64 -12.43 3.19
C THR A 28 5.87 -11.77 2.59
N TYR A 29 6.99 -11.89 3.30
CA TYR A 29 8.27 -11.35 2.84
C TYR A 29 8.93 -12.19 1.74
N ASP A 30 8.63 -13.50 1.67
CA ASP A 30 9.39 -14.46 0.87
C ASP A 30 8.55 -15.41 0.01
N SER A 31 7.23 -15.50 0.28
CA SER A 31 6.38 -16.53 -0.32
C SER A 31 5.16 -15.95 -1.06
N GLY A 32 5.13 -14.62 -1.24
CA GLY A 32 4.05 -13.93 -1.96
C GLY A 32 2.82 -13.68 -1.10
N LEU A 33 1.66 -13.81 -1.72
CA LEU A 33 0.36 -13.49 -1.16
C LEU A 33 -0.44 -14.78 -0.93
N PHE A 34 -1.17 -14.86 0.18
CA PHE A 34 -2.03 -15.97 0.52
C PHE A 34 -3.45 -15.51 0.78
N ARG A 35 -4.41 -16.30 0.33
CA ARG A 35 -5.84 -16.13 0.63
C ARG A 35 -6.35 -17.29 1.47
N ARG A 36 -7.07 -16.99 2.55
CA ARG A 36 -7.80 -18.01 3.31
C ARG A 36 -9.02 -18.46 2.52
N ARG A 37 -9.18 -19.76 2.35
CA ARG A 37 -10.33 -20.36 1.70
C ARG A 37 -10.82 -21.56 2.53
N GLY A 38 -11.93 -21.37 3.24
CA GLY A 38 -12.41 -22.38 4.17
C GLY A 38 -11.37 -22.68 5.26
N ARG A 39 -10.90 -23.93 5.33
CA ARG A 39 -9.85 -24.35 6.27
C ARG A 39 -8.43 -24.29 5.70
N GLY A 40 -8.28 -24.07 4.39
CA GLY A 40 -6.99 -24.06 3.69
C GLY A 40 -6.51 -22.69 3.29
N TRP A 41 -5.31 -22.66 2.70
CA TRP A 41 -4.68 -21.48 2.14
C TRP A 41 -4.46 -21.67 0.64
N GLU A 42 -4.78 -20.65 -0.12
CA GLU A 42 -4.48 -20.55 -1.54
C GLU A 42 -3.29 -19.59 -1.71
N ALA A 43 -2.24 -20.04 -2.39
CA ALA A 43 -1.03 -19.25 -2.60
C ALA A 43 -1.06 -18.52 -3.94
N PHE A 44 -0.52 -17.30 -3.94
CA PHE A 44 -0.27 -16.48 -5.12
C PHE A 44 1.18 -16.01 -5.06
N GLY A 45 2.05 -16.83 -5.63
CA GLY A 45 3.47 -16.60 -5.68
C GLY A 45 4.00 -16.63 -7.11
N ALA A 46 5.32 -16.80 -7.26
CA ALA A 46 5.99 -16.83 -8.56
C ALA A 46 5.47 -17.95 -9.46
N GLU A 47 5.13 -19.12 -8.90
CA GLU A 47 4.58 -20.26 -9.65
C GLU A 47 3.21 -19.96 -10.26
N GLN A 48 2.42 -19.11 -9.60
CA GLN A 48 1.13 -18.64 -10.10
C GLN A 48 1.29 -17.38 -10.96
N GLY A 49 2.53 -16.92 -11.22
CA GLY A 49 2.83 -15.74 -12.01
C GLY A 49 2.62 -14.40 -11.26
N PHE A 50 2.47 -14.42 -9.92
CA PHE A 50 2.38 -13.18 -9.15
C PHE A 50 3.74 -12.44 -9.23
N PRO A 51 3.75 -11.11 -9.47
CA PRO A 51 4.96 -10.39 -9.89
C PRO A 51 6.01 -10.21 -8.79
N SER A 52 5.72 -10.57 -7.54
CA SER A 52 6.66 -10.48 -6.43
C SER A 52 6.39 -11.52 -5.34
N THR A 53 7.44 -12.04 -4.73
CA THR A 53 7.34 -12.89 -3.53
C THR A 53 7.39 -12.09 -2.23
N SER A 54 7.77 -10.81 -2.29
CA SER A 54 7.87 -9.93 -1.11
C SER A 54 6.76 -8.89 -1.12
N ILE A 55 5.81 -9.07 -0.21
CA ILE A 55 4.67 -8.18 -0.01
C ILE A 55 4.90 -7.39 1.28
N TYR A 56 4.83 -6.08 1.24
CA TYR A 56 5.04 -5.23 2.41
C TYR A 56 3.76 -4.73 3.03
N CYS A 57 2.78 -4.42 2.20
CA CYS A 57 1.51 -3.87 2.66
C CYS A 57 0.34 -4.25 1.75
N LEU A 58 -0.85 -4.24 2.31
CA LEU A 58 -2.11 -4.48 1.62
C LEU A 58 -3.09 -3.37 1.99
N LEU A 59 -3.73 -2.77 0.99
CA LEU A 59 -4.79 -1.79 1.18
C LEU A 59 -6.06 -2.28 0.49
N ALA A 60 -7.08 -2.64 1.28
CA ALA A 60 -8.39 -2.98 0.76
C ALA A 60 -9.03 -1.75 0.08
N ASN A 61 -9.63 -1.95 -1.08
CA ASN A 61 -10.38 -0.91 -1.76
C ASN A 61 -11.86 -1.01 -1.37
N PRO A 62 -12.41 -0.01 -0.68
CA PRO A 62 -13.81 -0.04 -0.26
C PRO A 62 -14.80 -0.12 -1.44
N ASP A 63 -14.41 0.37 -2.62
CA ASP A 63 -15.22 0.29 -3.83
C ASP A 63 -15.13 -1.08 -4.53
N GLY A 64 -14.27 -1.98 -4.02
CA GLY A 64 -14.12 -3.36 -4.48
C GLY A 64 -13.48 -3.54 -5.86
N ARG A 65 -12.93 -2.50 -6.48
CA ARG A 65 -12.23 -2.59 -7.79
C ARG A 65 -11.03 -1.63 -7.88
N PRO A 66 -9.80 -2.14 -7.81
CA PRO A 66 -9.44 -3.54 -7.49
C PRO A 66 -9.91 -3.92 -6.09
N SER A 67 -9.98 -5.21 -5.79
CA SER A 67 -10.39 -5.68 -4.45
C SER A 67 -9.44 -5.15 -3.39
N PHE A 68 -8.16 -5.09 -3.72
CA PHE A 68 -7.14 -4.44 -2.89
C PHE A 68 -5.88 -4.11 -3.71
N TRP A 69 -5.02 -3.29 -3.11
CA TRP A 69 -3.68 -2.98 -3.60
C TRP A 69 -2.65 -3.74 -2.76
N ALA A 70 -1.66 -4.33 -3.41
CA ALA A 70 -0.51 -4.94 -2.77
C ALA A 70 0.75 -4.12 -3.06
N GLY A 71 1.40 -3.63 -2.01
CA GLY A 71 2.71 -3.01 -2.09
C GLY A 71 3.79 -4.09 -2.03
N THR A 72 4.69 -4.06 -3.01
CA THR A 72 5.67 -5.13 -3.20
C THR A 72 7.08 -4.59 -3.29
N ARG A 73 8.06 -5.50 -3.13
CA ARG A 73 9.45 -5.26 -3.48
C ARG A 73 9.71 -5.75 -4.90
N GLY A 74 10.08 -4.83 -5.77
CA GLY A 74 10.52 -5.13 -7.14
C GLY A 74 9.43 -4.98 -8.21
N ALA A 75 8.14 -5.09 -7.85
CA ALA A 75 7.03 -4.89 -8.77
C ALA A 75 6.21 -3.61 -8.45
N GLY A 76 6.61 -2.86 -7.41
CA GLY A 76 5.89 -1.65 -7.00
C GLY A 76 4.49 -1.96 -6.49
N LEU A 77 3.50 -1.32 -7.05
CA LEU A 77 2.09 -1.47 -6.70
C LEU A 77 1.39 -2.45 -7.62
N VAL A 78 0.70 -3.43 -7.03
CA VAL A 78 -0.06 -4.45 -7.74
C VAL A 78 -1.53 -4.33 -7.36
N ALA A 79 -2.39 -4.15 -8.35
CA ALA A 79 -3.83 -4.25 -8.19
C ALA A 79 -4.24 -5.72 -8.23
N VAL A 80 -5.02 -6.17 -7.26
CA VAL A 80 -5.50 -7.55 -7.16
C VAL A 80 -7.03 -7.57 -7.22
N ASP A 81 -7.55 -8.35 -8.15
CA ASP A 81 -8.97 -8.58 -8.40
C ASP A 81 -9.30 -10.08 -8.35
N PRO A 82 -10.56 -10.50 -8.23
CA PRO A 82 -10.95 -11.90 -8.32
C PRO A 82 -10.54 -12.57 -9.64
N ALA A 83 -10.40 -11.80 -10.71
CA ALA A 83 -10.01 -12.28 -12.03
C ALA A 83 -8.48 -12.38 -12.23
N GLY A 84 -7.67 -11.90 -11.28
CA GLY A 84 -6.21 -11.89 -11.36
C GLY A 84 -5.59 -10.62 -10.81
N TRP A 85 -4.40 -10.30 -11.29
CA TRP A 85 -3.63 -9.14 -10.86
C TRP A 85 -3.03 -8.39 -12.04
N ARG A 86 -2.71 -7.12 -11.81
CA ARG A 86 -1.97 -6.29 -12.75
C ARG A 86 -1.03 -5.35 -11.99
N THR A 87 0.18 -5.22 -12.47
CA THR A 87 1.10 -4.16 -12.01
C THR A 87 0.63 -2.81 -12.53
N LEU A 88 0.78 -1.77 -11.73
CA LEU A 88 0.67 -0.43 -12.28
C LEU A 88 1.82 -0.18 -13.25
N PRO A 89 1.54 0.42 -14.42
CA PRO A 89 2.59 0.77 -15.36
C PRO A 89 3.60 1.73 -14.71
N ASP A 90 4.85 1.66 -15.16
CA ASP A 90 5.86 2.63 -14.79
C ASP A 90 5.34 4.04 -15.13
N HIS A 91 5.13 4.85 -14.11
CA HIS A 91 4.69 6.22 -14.25
C HIS A 91 5.84 7.16 -13.87
N PRO A 92 6.11 8.24 -14.65
CA PRO A 92 7.21 9.17 -14.33
C PRO A 92 7.16 9.77 -12.92
N GLY A 93 5.96 9.86 -12.32
CA GLY A 93 5.75 10.30 -10.95
C GLY A 93 5.94 9.21 -9.89
N ILE A 94 6.24 7.95 -10.28
CA ILE A 94 6.49 6.83 -9.37
C ILE A 94 7.88 6.28 -9.68
N ALA A 95 8.90 6.85 -9.06
CA ALA A 95 10.30 6.46 -9.33
C ALA A 95 10.73 5.14 -8.69
N SER A 96 9.86 4.51 -7.89
CA SER A 96 10.19 3.31 -7.13
C SER A 96 9.36 2.09 -7.54
N ARG A 97 10.03 0.93 -7.56
CA ARG A 97 9.38 -0.39 -7.65
C ARG A 97 9.18 -1.04 -6.28
N GLN A 98 9.36 -0.27 -5.20
CA GLN A 98 9.16 -0.72 -3.83
C GLN A 98 8.08 0.13 -3.16
N ALA A 99 6.95 -0.46 -2.83
CA ALA A 99 5.88 0.17 -2.06
C ALA A 99 5.83 -0.45 -0.67
N ASN A 100 6.15 0.36 0.36
CA ASN A 100 6.34 -0.08 1.74
C ASN A 100 5.05 0.01 2.57
N CYS A 101 4.29 1.09 2.36
CA CYS A 101 3.07 1.39 3.12
C CYS A 101 2.07 2.15 2.26
N PHE A 102 0.81 2.13 2.68
CA PHE A 102 -0.28 2.86 2.05
C PHE A 102 -1.12 3.58 3.09
N LEU A 103 -1.65 4.72 2.67
CA LEU A 103 -2.70 5.44 3.38
C LEU A 103 -3.68 6.00 2.35
N GLU A 104 -4.97 5.85 2.61
CA GLU A 104 -6.02 6.55 1.87
C GLU A 104 -6.61 7.63 2.76
N THR A 105 -6.72 8.85 2.22
CA THR A 105 -7.33 9.99 2.90
C THR A 105 -8.35 10.68 2.00
N GLN A 106 -9.12 11.59 2.56
CA GLN A 106 -9.95 12.50 1.80
C GLN A 106 -9.28 13.85 1.68
N GLY A 107 -9.21 14.39 0.47
CA GLY A 107 -8.79 15.76 0.21
C GLY A 107 -9.85 16.77 0.62
N PRO A 108 -9.53 18.09 0.55
CA PRO A 108 -10.42 19.17 0.98
C PRO A 108 -11.78 19.21 0.29
N GLY A 109 -11.87 18.69 -0.93
CA GLY A 109 -13.11 18.58 -1.71
C GLY A 109 -13.82 17.23 -1.54
N GLY A 110 -13.35 16.35 -0.65
CA GLY A 110 -13.88 15.00 -0.45
C GLY A 110 -13.36 13.98 -1.47
N GLU A 111 -12.45 14.38 -2.37
CA GLU A 111 -11.79 13.48 -3.31
C GLU A 111 -10.85 12.51 -2.58
N ARG A 112 -10.72 11.31 -3.14
CA ARG A 112 -9.78 10.30 -2.61
C ARG A 112 -8.34 10.68 -2.94
N VAL A 113 -7.47 10.60 -1.96
CA VAL A 113 -6.02 10.78 -2.10
C VAL A 113 -5.34 9.54 -1.57
N PHE A 114 -4.53 8.90 -2.41
CA PHE A 114 -3.69 7.77 -2.02
C PHE A 114 -2.28 8.26 -1.73
N TRP A 115 -1.71 7.76 -0.64
CA TRP A 115 -0.35 8.01 -0.23
C TRP A 115 0.39 6.68 -0.25
N ILE A 116 1.52 6.62 -0.95
CA ILE A 116 2.30 5.40 -1.12
C ILE A 116 3.72 5.69 -0.67
N GLY A 117 4.10 5.14 0.48
CA GLY A 117 5.48 5.22 0.97
C GLY A 117 6.38 4.29 0.19
N THR A 118 7.52 4.81 -0.28
CA THR A 118 8.48 4.07 -1.09
C THR A 118 9.90 4.19 -0.52
N ASP A 119 10.87 3.52 -1.14
CA ASP A 119 12.29 3.69 -0.83
C ASP A 119 12.91 4.97 -1.43
N LYS A 120 12.13 5.76 -2.19
CA LYS A 120 12.59 6.98 -2.87
C LYS A 120 11.72 8.20 -2.60
N GLY A 121 10.94 8.18 -1.55
CA GLY A 121 10.01 9.23 -1.17
C GLY A 121 8.59 8.74 -1.04
N LEU A 122 7.68 9.68 -0.99
CA LEU A 122 6.25 9.46 -0.85
C LEU A 122 5.54 9.84 -2.13
N VAL A 123 4.73 8.94 -2.65
CA VAL A 123 3.84 9.25 -3.78
C VAL A 123 2.50 9.69 -3.24
N ARG A 124 2.08 10.89 -3.61
CA ARG A 124 0.71 11.36 -3.49
C ARG A 124 -0.01 11.15 -4.80
N TRP A 125 -1.11 10.42 -4.78
CA TRP A 125 -1.91 10.14 -5.96
C TRP A 125 -3.35 10.60 -5.77
N ASP A 126 -3.76 11.56 -6.55
CA ASP A 126 -5.12 12.10 -6.57
C ASP A 126 -5.67 12.16 -8.03
N ALA A 127 -6.75 12.89 -8.25
CA ALA A 127 -7.36 13.07 -9.57
C ALA A 127 -6.44 13.72 -10.62
N ARG A 128 -5.34 14.38 -10.20
CA ARG A 128 -4.33 15.00 -11.07
C ARG A 128 -3.25 13.99 -11.49
N GLY A 129 -3.27 12.78 -10.90
CA GLY A 129 -2.27 11.75 -11.07
C GLY A 129 -1.25 11.70 -9.94
N PRO A 130 -0.23 10.82 -10.06
CA PRO A 130 0.79 10.65 -9.03
C PRO A 130 1.83 11.78 -9.07
N ALA A 131 2.21 12.25 -7.88
CA ALA A 131 3.28 13.20 -7.65
C ALA A 131 4.21 12.67 -6.54
N MET A 132 5.52 12.80 -6.75
CA MET A 132 6.52 12.37 -5.77
C MET A 132 6.84 13.50 -4.80
N GLU A 133 6.78 13.22 -3.52
CA GLU A 133 7.22 14.10 -2.43
C GLU A 133 8.48 13.50 -1.80
N THR A 134 9.52 14.32 -1.63
CA THR A 134 10.86 13.91 -1.20
C THR A 134 11.40 14.88 -0.13
N SER A 135 12.68 14.77 0.19
CA SER A 135 13.38 15.73 1.05
C SER A 135 13.28 17.18 0.57
N ALA A 136 13.15 17.41 -0.75
CA ALA A 136 12.89 18.75 -1.31
C ALA A 136 11.53 19.35 -0.87
N HIS A 137 10.60 18.50 -0.43
CA HIS A 137 9.30 18.88 0.10
C HIS A 137 9.25 18.86 1.64
N GLY A 138 10.39 18.61 2.30
CA GLY A 138 10.55 18.63 3.75
C GLY A 138 10.50 17.26 4.44
N LEU A 139 10.45 16.14 3.71
CA LEU A 139 10.58 14.81 4.32
C LEU A 139 11.98 14.66 4.93
N PRO A 140 12.10 14.13 6.18
CA PRO A 140 13.41 13.96 6.82
C PRO A 140 14.26 12.83 6.21
N GLY A 141 13.65 11.97 5.41
CA GLY A 141 14.32 10.91 4.67
C GLY A 141 13.44 10.38 3.54
N GLU A 142 14.06 9.78 2.53
CA GLU A 142 13.34 9.30 1.34
C GLU A 142 12.80 7.87 1.51
N PHE A 143 13.36 7.07 2.42
CA PHE A 143 12.83 5.74 2.71
C PHE A 143 11.65 5.87 3.69
N VAL A 144 10.44 5.92 3.15
CA VAL A 144 9.21 6.03 3.93
C VAL A 144 8.83 4.63 4.45
N THR A 145 8.64 4.52 5.75
CA THR A 145 8.37 3.24 6.43
C THR A 145 6.91 3.05 6.80
N ASP A 146 6.22 4.14 7.20
CA ASP A 146 4.80 4.07 7.56
C ASP A 146 4.11 5.43 7.41
N LEU A 147 2.78 5.40 7.36
CA LEU A 147 1.91 6.56 7.17
C LEU A 147 0.71 6.47 8.10
N LEU A 148 0.30 7.59 8.67
CA LEU A 148 -0.85 7.67 9.56
C LEU A 148 -1.63 8.96 9.35
N GLU A 149 -2.96 8.86 9.30
CA GLU A 149 -3.86 10.00 9.45
C GLU A 149 -4.27 10.14 10.90
N VAL A 150 -4.01 11.31 11.48
CA VAL A 150 -4.40 11.67 12.84
C VAL A 150 -5.52 12.71 12.79
N ARG A 151 -6.63 12.41 13.44
CA ARG A 151 -7.73 13.39 13.58
C ARG A 151 -7.44 14.32 14.73
N THR A 152 -7.32 15.61 14.43
CA THR A 152 -7.13 16.67 15.43
C THR A 152 -8.35 17.61 15.45
N PRO A 153 -8.51 18.44 16.50
CA PRO A 153 -9.55 19.46 16.51
C PRO A 153 -9.46 20.48 15.36
N ALA A 154 -8.26 20.64 14.78
CA ALA A 154 -8.02 21.53 13.63
C ALA A 154 -8.25 20.82 12.27
N GLY A 155 -8.59 19.53 12.27
CA GLY A 155 -8.78 18.71 11.09
C GLY A 155 -7.80 17.53 11.03
N PRO A 156 -7.87 16.71 9.96
CA PRO A 156 -6.97 15.58 9.80
C PRO A 156 -5.55 16.05 9.47
N GLU A 157 -4.57 15.40 10.07
CA GLU A 157 -3.14 15.56 9.80
C GLU A 157 -2.55 14.26 9.29
N ILE A 158 -1.68 14.34 8.30
CA ILE A 158 -0.95 13.18 7.78
C ILE A 158 0.45 13.18 8.37
N TRP A 159 0.85 12.05 8.92
CA TRP A 159 2.17 11.81 9.46
C TRP A 159 2.88 10.75 8.64
N ALA A 160 4.17 10.93 8.41
CA ALA A 160 5.05 9.99 7.75
C ALA A 160 6.24 9.65 8.63
N SER A 161 6.53 8.37 8.78
CA SER A 161 7.81 7.90 9.33
C SER A 161 8.76 7.55 8.20
N THR A 162 10.02 7.90 8.37
CA THR A 162 11.11 7.60 7.44
C THR A 162 12.32 7.10 8.21
N ILE A 163 13.33 6.56 7.53
CA ILE A 163 14.60 6.20 8.19
C ILE A 163 15.29 7.45 8.76
N GLY A 164 15.03 8.64 8.22
CA GLY A 164 15.59 9.91 8.70
C GLY A 164 14.82 10.58 9.84
N GLY A 165 13.65 10.07 10.24
CA GLY A 165 12.81 10.65 11.29
C GLY A 165 11.34 10.64 10.92
N ILE A 166 10.55 11.46 11.64
CA ILE A 166 9.11 11.62 11.39
C ILE A 166 8.81 13.02 10.88
N ALA A 167 7.77 13.15 10.07
CA ALA A 167 7.29 14.43 9.60
C ALA A 167 5.76 14.48 9.59
N ARG A 168 5.23 15.69 9.76
CA ARG A 168 3.81 16.00 9.65
C ARG A 168 3.57 16.88 8.43
N ARG A 169 2.51 16.57 7.69
CA ARG A 169 2.14 17.39 6.54
C ARG A 169 1.38 18.65 6.96
N ARG A 170 1.84 19.81 6.48
CA ARG A 170 1.14 21.07 6.57
C ARG A 170 1.02 21.73 5.20
N GLY A 171 -0.21 21.86 4.70
CA GLY A 171 -0.45 22.32 3.34
C GLY A 171 0.25 21.39 2.34
N ASP A 172 1.16 21.94 1.55
CA ASP A 172 1.92 21.20 0.53
C ASP A 172 3.37 20.85 0.96
N ARG A 173 3.68 20.98 2.25
CA ARG A 173 5.02 20.69 2.78
C ARG A 173 4.98 19.75 3.98
N TRP A 174 6.12 19.10 4.21
CA TRP A 174 6.39 18.29 5.38
C TRP A 174 7.23 19.06 6.37
N GLU A 175 6.90 18.94 7.64
CA GLU A 175 7.63 19.51 8.79
C GLU A 175 8.11 18.34 9.64
N ALA A 176 9.44 18.20 9.79
CA ALA A 176 10.10 17.19 10.61
C ALA A 176 10.15 17.60 12.09
#